data_936ab2488b88f5901d8784e38851cdd0
#
_entry.id   936ab2488b88f5901d8784e38851cdd0
#
_cell.length_a   1.000
_cell.length_b   1.000
_cell.length_c   1.000
_cell.angle_alpha   90.00
_cell.angle_beta   90.00
_cell.angle_gamma   90.00
#
_symmetry.space_group_name_H-M   'P 1'
#
loop_
_entity.id
_entity.type
_entity.pdbx_description
1 polymer ?
#
loop_
_entity_poly.entity_id
_entity_poly.type
_entity_poly.pdbx_seq_one_letter_code
_entity_poly.pdbx_strand_id
1 'polypeptide(L)'
;FAEIDCVLPYPQYWGFRLTGRRASEATSWGCHTDLWSPRSGRFSSLVSELGLRGKMGELVKADDRLGEVLPEIAKKTGLASACPVFAGIHDSNASLLPHLWSRAQPFCVVSTGTWVVAMAVGGDTPALDEGRDTLINVNAYGDPVPSARFMGGRVFEFAAPGGDVTVSEADRKAMLKNRIMMMPSVFGDTGPFQGVIGGWTVDEHHLTPGMRLLGVSWYLALMTAVCLDLVGGSGPVIVEGPFAENHDYLSMLSAATGRPVEKSPGSGTSA
;
A
#
# COMPACT_ATOMS: atom_id res chain seq x y z
N PHE A 1 17.53 -10.34 24.33
CA PHE A 1 16.08 -10.62 24.44
C PHE A 1 15.67 -11.13 25.83
N ALA A 2 16.60 -11.64 26.67
CA ALA A 2 16.25 -12.18 28.01
C ALA A 2 15.55 -11.15 28.92
N GLU A 3 15.95 -9.89 28.84
CA GLU A 3 15.44 -8.77 29.66
C GLU A 3 14.15 -8.14 29.10
N ILE A 4 13.69 -8.55 27.90
CA ILE A 4 12.44 -8.05 27.32
C ILE A 4 11.26 -8.69 28.06
N ASP A 5 10.39 -7.87 28.61
CA ASP A 5 9.18 -8.32 29.29
C ASP A 5 8.01 -8.52 28.30
N CYS A 6 7.81 -7.58 27.36
CA CYS A 6 6.78 -7.68 26.34
C CYS A 6 7.19 -6.95 25.07
N VAL A 7 6.82 -7.49 23.91
CA VAL A 7 6.97 -6.86 22.59
C VAL A 7 5.60 -6.43 22.10
N LEU A 8 5.47 -5.16 21.76
CA LEU A 8 4.23 -4.56 21.27
C LEU A 8 4.51 -3.79 19.96
N PRO A 9 3.61 -3.84 18.98
CA PRO A 9 3.63 -2.90 17.88
C PRO A 9 3.46 -1.47 18.38
N TYR A 10 3.94 -0.51 17.61
CA TYR A 10 3.92 0.88 18.02
C TYR A 10 2.51 1.45 18.33
N PRO A 11 1.47 1.16 17.53
CA PRO A 11 0.11 1.57 17.88
C PRO A 11 -0.36 0.96 19.22
N GLN A 12 -0.09 -0.33 19.45
CA GLN A 12 -0.52 -1.02 20.67
C GLN A 12 0.32 -0.64 21.88
N TYR A 13 1.55 -0.12 21.67
CA TYR A 13 2.29 0.52 22.76
C TYR A 13 1.54 1.74 23.31
N TRP A 14 0.92 2.55 22.46
CA TRP A 14 0.09 3.66 22.91
C TRP A 14 -1.17 3.19 23.61
N GLY A 15 -1.81 2.13 23.12
CA GLY A 15 -2.92 1.47 23.81
C GLY A 15 -2.53 1.01 25.22
N PHE A 16 -1.36 0.39 25.37
CA PHE A 16 -0.79 0.03 26.67
C PHE A 16 -0.55 1.26 27.56
N ARG A 17 0.04 2.32 27.02
CA ARG A 17 0.30 3.56 27.80
C ARG A 17 -1.00 4.21 28.28
N LEU A 18 -2.08 4.07 27.52
CA LEU A 18 -3.38 4.65 27.86
C LEU A 18 -4.18 3.79 28.85
N THR A 19 -4.03 2.47 28.81
CA THR A 19 -4.90 1.53 29.56
C THR A 19 -4.18 0.60 30.53
N GLY A 20 -2.88 0.42 30.38
CA GLY A 20 -2.09 -0.61 31.06
C GLY A 20 -2.22 -2.01 30.47
N ARG A 21 -3.10 -2.25 29.46
CA ARG A 21 -3.29 -3.56 28.82
C ARG A 21 -2.29 -3.78 27.70
N ARG A 22 -1.58 -4.92 27.74
CA ARG A 22 -0.63 -5.35 26.71
C ARG A 22 -1.37 -6.15 25.64
N ALA A 23 -1.62 -5.52 24.50
CA ALA A 23 -2.32 -6.14 23.37
C ALA A 23 -1.44 -6.14 22.12
N SER A 24 -1.74 -7.03 21.20
CA SER A 24 -1.15 -7.13 19.87
C SER A 24 -2.27 -7.16 18.84
N GLU A 25 -2.04 -6.57 17.66
CA GLU A 25 -3.03 -6.56 16.60
C GLU A 25 -2.36 -6.98 15.27
N ALA A 26 -3.04 -7.84 14.51
CA ALA A 26 -2.47 -8.57 13.38
C ALA A 26 -2.00 -7.66 12.24
N THR A 27 -2.70 -6.56 11.94
CA THR A 27 -2.33 -5.68 10.83
C THR A 27 -1.01 -4.98 11.09
N SER A 28 -0.76 -4.59 12.34
CA SER A 28 0.49 -3.95 12.75
C SER A 28 1.69 -4.92 12.66
N TRP A 29 1.50 -6.18 13.03
CA TRP A 29 2.53 -7.20 12.87
C TRP A 29 2.77 -7.58 11.42
N GLY A 30 1.71 -7.75 10.64
CA GLY A 30 1.77 -8.21 9.26
C GLY A 30 2.30 -7.18 8.27
N CYS A 31 2.20 -5.87 8.58
CA CYS A 31 2.68 -4.82 7.68
C CYS A 31 4.19 -4.54 7.79
N HIS A 32 4.78 -4.73 8.96
CA HIS A 32 6.13 -4.22 9.22
C HIS A 32 7.09 -5.25 9.78
N THR A 33 6.64 -6.49 9.97
CA THR A 33 7.50 -7.51 10.58
C THR A 33 7.29 -8.88 9.96
N ASP A 34 8.31 -9.74 10.04
CA ASP A 34 8.21 -11.15 9.72
C ASP A 34 7.73 -12.00 10.91
N LEU A 35 7.30 -11.36 12.00
CA LEU A 35 6.79 -12.05 13.19
C LEU A 35 5.37 -12.58 13.02
N TRP A 36 4.66 -12.15 11.97
CA TRP A 36 3.32 -12.62 11.62
C TRP A 36 3.33 -13.41 10.32
N SER A 37 2.58 -14.49 10.27
CA SER A 37 2.36 -15.28 9.06
C SER A 37 0.94 -15.04 8.54
N PRO A 38 0.76 -14.17 7.53
CA PRO A 38 -0.56 -13.81 7.00
C PRO A 38 -1.33 -15.03 6.47
N ARG A 39 -0.64 -15.98 5.82
CA ARG A 39 -1.27 -17.19 5.28
C ARG A 39 -1.84 -18.11 6.35
N SER A 40 -1.23 -18.16 7.53
CA SER A 40 -1.67 -19.03 8.62
C SER A 40 -2.47 -18.31 9.71
N GLY A 41 -2.56 -16.98 9.65
CA GLY A 41 -3.26 -16.16 10.64
C GLY A 41 -2.68 -16.26 12.06
N ARG A 42 -1.37 -16.40 12.19
CA ARG A 42 -0.70 -16.60 13.48
C ARG A 42 0.73 -16.07 13.46
N PHE A 43 1.33 -15.95 14.64
CA PHE A 43 2.76 -15.64 14.74
C PHE A 43 3.62 -16.65 13.98
N SER A 44 4.65 -16.14 13.30
CA SER A 44 5.59 -16.96 12.52
C SER A 44 6.55 -17.78 13.42
N SER A 45 7.30 -18.70 12.81
CA SER A 45 8.34 -19.47 13.51
C SER A 45 9.41 -18.58 14.13
N LEU A 46 9.68 -17.44 13.53
CA LEU A 46 10.68 -16.46 13.98
C LEU A 46 10.45 -16.01 15.42
N VAL A 47 9.18 -15.89 15.86
CA VAL A 47 8.85 -15.58 17.27
C VAL A 47 9.45 -16.60 18.23
N SER A 48 9.44 -17.90 17.86
CA SER A 48 10.03 -18.97 18.68
C SER A 48 11.54 -19.00 18.58
N GLU A 49 12.08 -18.79 17.39
CA GLU A 49 13.54 -18.76 17.11
C GLU A 49 14.22 -17.62 17.88
N LEU A 50 13.56 -16.46 18.00
CA LEU A 50 14.03 -15.31 18.77
C LEU A 50 13.77 -15.42 20.28
N GLY A 51 13.12 -16.48 20.76
CA GLY A 51 12.79 -16.66 22.18
C GLY A 51 11.73 -15.66 22.67
N LEU A 52 10.87 -15.15 21.79
CA LEU A 52 9.81 -14.18 22.10
C LEU A 52 8.46 -14.83 22.45
N ARG A 53 8.35 -16.16 22.36
CA ARG A 53 7.14 -16.89 22.74
C ARG A 53 6.79 -16.59 24.20
N GLY A 54 5.57 -16.15 24.46
CA GLY A 54 5.11 -15.71 25.78
C GLY A 54 5.43 -14.25 26.14
N LYS A 55 6.16 -13.54 25.26
CA LYS A 55 6.46 -12.11 25.38
C LYS A 55 5.63 -11.23 24.44
N MET A 56 4.84 -11.86 23.57
CA MET A 56 3.92 -11.14 22.68
C MET A 56 2.69 -10.71 23.47
N GLY A 57 2.19 -9.50 23.20
CA GLY A 57 0.91 -9.07 23.77
C GLY A 57 -0.24 -9.99 23.32
N GLU A 58 -1.32 -10.01 24.11
CA GLU A 58 -2.55 -10.74 23.76
C GLU A 58 -3.05 -10.31 22.39
N LEU A 59 -3.31 -11.28 21.49
CA LEU A 59 -3.84 -10.97 20.16
C LEU A 59 -5.30 -10.55 20.25
N VAL A 60 -5.60 -9.36 19.76
CA VAL A 60 -6.94 -8.76 19.74
C VAL A 60 -7.27 -8.28 18.33
N LYS A 61 -8.55 -8.01 18.06
CA LYS A 61 -9.01 -7.37 16.83
C LYS A 61 -8.84 -5.86 16.91
N ALA A 62 -8.79 -5.20 15.76
CA ALA A 62 -8.63 -3.75 15.66
C ALA A 62 -9.72 -2.96 16.41
N ASP A 63 -10.94 -3.48 16.46
CA ASP A 63 -12.12 -2.90 17.11
C ASP A 63 -12.36 -3.38 18.54
N ASP A 64 -11.47 -4.23 19.08
CA ASP A 64 -11.57 -4.67 20.48
C ASP A 64 -11.25 -3.53 21.43
N ARG A 65 -12.13 -3.39 22.44
CA ARG A 65 -11.91 -2.44 23.54
C ARG A 65 -10.82 -2.94 24.47
N LEU A 66 -9.73 -2.17 24.59
CA LEU A 66 -8.61 -2.46 25.49
C LEU A 66 -8.95 -2.14 26.95
N GLY A 67 -9.78 -1.15 27.19
CA GLY A 67 -10.16 -0.67 28.51
C GLY A 67 -10.59 0.79 28.48
N GLU A 68 -10.45 1.43 29.61
CA GLU A 68 -10.65 2.88 29.76
C GLU A 68 -9.31 3.56 29.97
N VAL A 69 -9.27 4.85 29.66
CA VAL A 69 -8.08 5.68 29.90
C VAL A 69 -7.74 5.67 31.40
N LEU A 70 -6.46 5.46 31.72
CA LEU A 70 -5.97 5.48 33.11
C LEU A 70 -6.33 6.79 33.80
N PRO A 71 -6.71 6.77 35.10
CA PRO A 71 -7.18 7.95 35.84
C PRO A 71 -6.21 9.12 35.80
N GLU A 72 -4.89 8.84 35.88
CA GLU A 72 -3.85 9.87 35.86
C GLU A 72 -3.75 10.54 34.49
N ILE A 73 -4.05 9.82 33.39
CA ILE A 73 -4.08 10.37 32.03
C ILE A 73 -5.35 11.19 31.84
N ALA A 74 -6.51 10.66 32.24
CA ALA A 74 -7.78 11.38 32.18
C ALA A 74 -7.67 12.73 32.92
N LYS A 75 -7.07 12.73 34.10
CA LYS A 75 -6.85 13.96 34.89
C LYS A 75 -5.93 14.96 34.20
N LYS A 76 -4.86 14.51 33.53
CA LYS A 76 -3.91 15.38 32.82
C LYS A 76 -4.47 15.95 31.51
N THR A 77 -5.34 15.22 30.82
CA THR A 77 -5.83 15.56 29.49
C THR A 77 -7.22 16.19 29.50
N GLY A 78 -7.95 16.09 30.61
CA GLY A 78 -9.35 16.52 30.71
C GLY A 78 -10.34 15.54 30.05
N LEU A 79 -9.90 14.35 29.65
CA LEU A 79 -10.79 13.31 29.14
C LEU A 79 -11.68 12.75 30.25
N ALA A 80 -12.86 12.26 29.86
CA ALA A 80 -13.73 11.53 30.79
C ALA A 80 -13.01 10.26 31.28
N SER A 81 -13.15 9.95 32.59
CA SER A 81 -12.52 8.75 33.20
C SER A 81 -13.00 7.45 32.55
N ALA A 82 -14.20 7.42 31.98
CA ALA A 82 -14.77 6.28 31.26
C ALA A 82 -14.53 6.33 29.75
N CYS A 83 -13.57 7.15 29.28
CA CYS A 83 -13.25 7.22 27.84
C CYS A 83 -12.68 5.87 27.37
N PRO A 84 -13.34 5.16 26.45
CA PRO A 84 -12.88 3.86 25.96
C PRO A 84 -11.67 4.00 25.06
N VAL A 85 -10.77 3.03 25.12
CA VAL A 85 -9.61 2.90 24.22
C VAL A 85 -9.76 1.59 23.46
N PHE A 86 -9.62 1.65 22.16
CA PHE A 86 -9.65 0.49 21.25
C PHE A 86 -8.24 0.15 20.77
N ALA A 87 -8.05 -1.09 20.31
CA ALA A 87 -6.74 -1.58 19.87
C ALA A 87 -6.18 -0.76 18.70
N GLY A 88 -7.05 -0.33 17.79
CA GLY A 88 -6.66 0.38 16.59
C GLY A 88 -6.11 -0.55 15.51
N ILE A 89 -5.83 0.02 14.37
CA ILE A 89 -5.42 -0.67 13.15
C ILE A 89 -4.20 0.05 12.56
N HIS A 90 -3.36 -0.67 11.80
CA HIS A 90 -2.29 -0.07 11.02
C HIS A 90 -2.87 0.88 9.95
N ASP A 91 -2.22 2.02 9.71
CA ASP A 91 -2.72 3.10 8.83
C ASP A 91 -3.01 2.64 7.41
N SER A 92 -2.11 1.87 6.76
CA SER A 92 -2.34 1.33 5.42
C SER A 92 -3.55 0.39 5.37
N ASN A 93 -3.88 -0.29 6.47
CA ASN A 93 -5.06 -1.16 6.56
C ASN A 93 -6.33 -0.36 6.88
N ALA A 94 -6.19 0.77 7.54
CA ALA A 94 -7.32 1.68 7.76
C ALA A 94 -7.87 2.19 6.43
N SER A 95 -7.02 2.46 5.42
CA SER A 95 -7.47 2.87 4.09
C SER A 95 -8.28 1.79 3.36
N LEU A 96 -8.05 0.51 3.65
CA LEU A 96 -8.84 -0.59 3.07
C LEU A 96 -10.23 -0.76 3.69
N LEU A 97 -10.43 -0.33 4.94
CA LEU A 97 -11.69 -0.56 5.68
C LEU A 97 -12.94 -0.08 4.94
N PRO A 98 -13.02 1.14 4.41
CA PRO A 98 -14.19 1.61 3.68
C PRO A 98 -14.53 0.72 2.47
N HIS A 99 -13.50 0.21 1.78
CA HIS A 99 -13.68 -0.68 0.65
C HIS A 99 -14.15 -2.06 1.08
N LEU A 100 -13.61 -2.61 2.18
CA LEU A 100 -14.03 -3.89 2.74
C LEU A 100 -15.51 -3.87 3.17
N TRP A 101 -16.03 -2.72 3.62
CA TRP A 101 -17.43 -2.59 4.05
C TRP A 101 -18.40 -2.31 2.90
N SER A 102 -17.94 -1.63 1.85
CA SER A 102 -18.82 -1.12 0.80
C SER A 102 -18.79 -1.93 -0.50
N ARG A 103 -17.86 -2.89 -0.64
CA ARG A 103 -17.63 -3.60 -1.90
C ARG A 103 -17.65 -5.10 -1.73
N ALA A 104 -18.22 -5.78 -2.72
CA ALA A 104 -18.08 -7.23 -2.84
C ALA A 104 -16.66 -7.57 -3.35
N GLN A 105 -16.05 -8.60 -2.76
CA GLN A 105 -14.78 -9.15 -3.23
C GLN A 105 -15.01 -10.06 -4.47
N PRO A 106 -14.02 -10.20 -5.39
CA PRO A 106 -12.69 -9.61 -5.33
C PRO A 106 -12.63 -8.17 -5.86
N PHE A 107 -11.67 -7.39 -5.35
CA PHE A 107 -11.30 -6.07 -5.88
C PHE A 107 -9.83 -5.76 -5.58
N CYS A 108 -9.29 -4.73 -6.22
CA CYS A 108 -7.94 -4.24 -5.91
C CYS A 108 -7.98 -2.78 -5.48
N VAL A 109 -7.08 -2.41 -4.57
CA VAL A 109 -6.82 -1.01 -4.22
C VAL A 109 -5.40 -0.67 -4.60
N VAL A 110 -5.23 0.46 -5.26
CA VAL A 110 -3.93 1.03 -5.62
C VAL A 110 -3.78 2.34 -4.87
N SER A 111 -3.00 2.31 -3.81
CA SER A 111 -2.66 3.51 -3.05
C SER A 111 -1.45 4.19 -3.70
N THR A 112 -1.59 5.48 -4.03
CA THR A 112 -0.58 6.25 -4.74
C THR A 112 -0.08 7.42 -3.89
N GLY A 113 1.21 7.48 -3.71
CA GLY A 113 1.95 8.49 -2.96
C GLY A 113 3.42 8.40 -3.37
N THR A 114 4.36 8.57 -2.46
CA THR A 114 5.79 8.31 -2.69
C THR A 114 6.00 6.90 -3.25
N TRP A 115 5.31 5.94 -2.66
CA TRP A 115 5.15 4.59 -3.19
C TRP A 115 3.80 4.45 -3.90
N VAL A 116 3.77 3.61 -4.93
CA VAL A 116 2.54 3.00 -5.44
C VAL A 116 2.48 1.59 -4.86
N VAL A 117 1.39 1.29 -4.14
CA VAL A 117 1.14 -0.01 -3.53
C VAL A 117 -0.13 -0.60 -4.13
N ALA A 118 0.01 -1.69 -4.85
CA ALA A 118 -1.09 -2.47 -5.40
C ALA A 118 -1.46 -3.58 -4.41
N MET A 119 -2.72 -3.65 -4.00
CA MET A 119 -3.24 -4.59 -3.01
C MET A 119 -4.40 -5.39 -3.61
N ALA A 120 -4.33 -6.72 -3.55
CA ALA A 120 -5.38 -7.62 -4.02
C ALA A 120 -6.20 -8.14 -2.84
N VAL A 121 -7.50 -7.87 -2.85
CA VAL A 121 -8.44 -8.28 -1.79
C VAL A 121 -9.38 -9.35 -2.32
N GLY A 122 -9.42 -10.52 -1.65
CA GLY A 122 -10.34 -11.61 -1.99
C GLY A 122 -10.03 -12.34 -3.31
N GLY A 123 -8.85 -12.13 -3.87
CA GLY A 123 -8.37 -12.86 -5.04
C GLY A 123 -7.55 -14.10 -4.67
N ASP A 124 -6.92 -14.69 -5.68
CA ASP A 124 -5.96 -15.77 -5.49
C ASP A 124 -4.74 -15.25 -4.73
N THR A 125 -4.09 -16.15 -3.97
CA THR A 125 -2.81 -15.85 -3.30
C THR A 125 -1.67 -16.54 -4.04
N PRO A 126 -1.11 -15.94 -5.10
CA PRO A 126 -0.04 -16.54 -5.88
C PRO A 126 1.23 -16.72 -5.04
N ALA A 127 2.17 -17.48 -5.57
CA ALA A 127 3.53 -17.48 -5.05
C ALA A 127 4.12 -16.08 -5.32
N LEU A 128 4.58 -15.43 -4.25
CA LEU A 128 5.16 -14.10 -4.34
C LEU A 128 6.67 -14.19 -4.51
N ASP A 129 7.23 -13.17 -5.13
CA ASP A 129 8.65 -13.05 -5.43
C ASP A 129 9.21 -11.77 -4.77
N GLU A 130 10.02 -11.95 -3.73
CA GLU A 130 10.66 -10.84 -3.01
C GLU A 130 11.55 -10.00 -3.93
N GLY A 131 12.21 -10.63 -4.92
CA GLY A 131 13.01 -9.94 -5.94
C GLY A 131 12.20 -9.03 -6.86
N ARG A 132 10.86 -9.06 -6.75
CA ARG A 132 9.93 -8.20 -7.48
C ARG A 132 9.09 -7.30 -6.56
N ASP A 133 9.54 -7.10 -5.34
CA ASP A 133 8.90 -6.22 -4.32
C ASP A 133 7.44 -6.62 -4.03
N THR A 134 7.18 -7.94 -3.99
CA THR A 134 5.89 -8.49 -3.59
C THR A 134 5.92 -9.00 -2.15
N LEU A 135 4.83 -8.83 -1.45
CA LEU A 135 4.67 -9.27 -0.06
C LEU A 135 3.20 -9.61 0.23
N ILE A 136 2.92 -10.18 1.40
CA ILE A 136 1.54 -10.37 1.86
C ILE A 136 1.30 -9.50 3.09
N ASN A 137 0.38 -8.56 2.94
CA ASN A 137 -0.22 -7.81 4.05
C ASN A 137 -1.40 -8.57 4.67
N VAL A 138 -1.97 -8.00 5.72
CA VAL A 138 -3.16 -8.51 6.41
C VAL A 138 -4.20 -7.40 6.44
N ASN A 139 -5.46 -7.70 6.13
CA ASN A 139 -6.55 -6.74 6.29
C ASN A 139 -7.07 -6.71 7.74
N ALA A 140 -8.03 -5.83 8.02
CA ALA A 140 -8.62 -5.66 9.34
C ALA A 140 -9.32 -6.92 9.89
N TYR A 141 -9.68 -7.87 9.04
CA TYR A 141 -10.30 -9.14 9.41
C TYR A 141 -9.30 -10.28 9.63
N GLY A 142 -8.01 -10.03 9.37
CA GLY A 142 -6.96 -11.02 9.45
C GLY A 142 -6.72 -11.80 8.16
N ASP A 143 -7.41 -11.45 7.07
CA ASP A 143 -7.23 -12.13 5.78
C ASP A 143 -5.96 -11.66 5.08
N PRO A 144 -5.27 -12.54 4.33
CA PRO A 144 -4.09 -12.17 3.56
C PRO A 144 -4.44 -11.22 2.41
N VAL A 145 -3.61 -10.21 2.23
CA VAL A 145 -3.70 -9.22 1.13
C VAL A 145 -2.38 -9.22 0.37
N PRO A 146 -2.24 -10.02 -0.69
CA PRO A 146 -1.10 -9.95 -1.58
C PRO A 146 -0.90 -8.53 -2.09
N SER A 147 0.32 -8.04 -2.00
CA SER A 147 0.67 -6.66 -2.31
C SER A 147 1.97 -6.57 -3.07
N ALA A 148 2.06 -5.64 -4.01
CA ALA A 148 3.28 -5.29 -4.72
C ALA A 148 3.45 -3.77 -4.72
N ARG A 149 4.70 -3.30 -4.77
CA ARG A 149 4.98 -1.87 -4.66
C ARG A 149 6.11 -1.44 -5.59
N PHE A 150 6.17 -0.15 -5.88
CA PHE A 150 7.30 0.52 -6.53
C PHE A 150 7.29 2.01 -6.20
N MET A 151 8.41 2.70 -6.40
CA MET A 151 8.56 4.13 -6.06
C MET A 151 7.90 5.08 -7.07
N GLY A 152 6.59 4.92 -7.32
CA GLY A 152 5.89 5.63 -8.40
C GLY A 152 5.87 7.14 -8.25
N GLY A 153 5.64 7.67 -7.05
CA GLY A 153 5.68 9.12 -6.79
C GLY A 153 7.07 9.70 -7.03
N ARG A 154 8.13 8.98 -6.59
CA ARG A 154 9.51 9.39 -6.86
C ARG A 154 9.84 9.38 -8.36
N VAL A 155 9.34 8.39 -9.10
CA VAL A 155 9.48 8.36 -10.56
C VAL A 155 8.79 9.59 -11.17
N PHE A 156 7.59 9.92 -10.73
CA PHE A 156 6.87 11.08 -11.24
C PHE A 156 7.63 12.39 -10.95
N GLU A 157 8.08 12.59 -9.72
CA GLU A 157 8.89 13.75 -9.31
C GLU A 157 10.17 13.90 -10.14
N PHE A 158 10.83 12.78 -10.45
CA PHE A 158 12.10 12.76 -11.18
C PHE A 158 11.93 12.97 -12.70
N ALA A 159 10.92 12.32 -13.30
CA ALA A 159 10.81 12.18 -14.75
C ALA A 159 9.74 13.07 -15.39
N ALA A 160 8.74 13.52 -14.65
CA ALA A 160 7.70 14.41 -15.17
C ALA A 160 8.26 15.83 -15.38
N PRO A 161 7.75 16.57 -16.39
CA PRO A 161 8.13 17.96 -16.58
C PRO A 161 7.61 18.82 -15.42
N GLY A 162 8.36 19.86 -15.05
CA GLY A 162 7.89 20.87 -14.09
C GLY A 162 6.84 21.82 -14.69
N GLY A 163 6.03 22.43 -13.82
CA GLY A 163 5.03 23.43 -14.20
C GLY A 163 3.71 22.84 -14.70
N ASP A 164 2.79 23.71 -15.11
CA ASP A 164 1.50 23.34 -15.68
C ASP A 164 1.68 22.92 -17.15
N VAL A 165 1.73 21.60 -17.35
CA VAL A 165 1.86 20.99 -18.67
C VAL A 165 0.57 20.31 -19.07
N THR A 166 0.08 20.61 -20.25
CA THR A 166 -1.09 19.95 -20.87
C THR A 166 -0.64 19.01 -21.98
N VAL A 167 -1.14 17.78 -21.95
CA VAL A 167 -0.92 16.81 -23.04
C VAL A 167 -1.83 17.11 -24.20
N SER A 168 -1.27 17.42 -25.36
CA SER A 168 -2.03 17.68 -26.57
C SER A 168 -2.39 16.38 -27.31
N GLU A 169 -3.38 16.46 -28.22
CA GLU A 169 -3.71 15.35 -29.11
C GLU A 169 -2.58 15.04 -30.10
N ALA A 170 -1.77 16.04 -30.45
CA ALA A 170 -0.58 15.84 -31.28
C ALA A 170 0.49 15.02 -30.52
N ASP A 171 0.69 15.28 -29.22
CA ASP A 171 1.59 14.49 -28.38
C ASP A 171 1.15 13.02 -28.34
N ARG A 172 -0.14 12.75 -28.09
CA ARG A 172 -0.71 11.40 -28.08
C ARG A 172 -0.46 10.65 -29.39
N LYS A 173 -0.78 11.30 -30.51
CA LYS A 173 -0.57 10.73 -31.86
C LYS A 173 0.90 10.46 -32.14
N ALA A 174 1.79 11.38 -31.75
CA ALA A 174 3.23 11.22 -31.94
C ALA A 174 3.77 10.04 -31.11
N MET A 175 3.39 9.93 -29.84
CA MET A 175 3.78 8.83 -28.95
C MET A 175 3.37 7.47 -29.52
N LEU A 176 2.10 7.32 -29.93
CA LEU A 176 1.58 6.07 -30.47
C LEU A 176 2.19 5.73 -31.84
N LYS A 177 2.23 6.69 -32.77
CA LYS A 177 2.76 6.48 -34.11
C LYS A 177 4.23 6.04 -34.10
N ASN A 178 5.03 6.66 -33.25
CA ASN A 178 6.47 6.42 -33.19
C ASN A 178 6.85 5.40 -32.09
N ARG A 179 5.86 4.81 -31.41
CA ARG A 179 6.06 3.84 -30.30
C ARG A 179 7.02 4.34 -29.23
N ILE A 180 6.85 5.62 -28.87
CA ILE A 180 7.66 6.25 -27.83
C ILE A 180 7.16 5.81 -26.47
N MET A 181 8.04 5.23 -25.67
CA MET A 181 7.73 4.70 -24.34
C MET A 181 8.88 4.96 -23.38
N MET A 182 8.56 5.03 -22.12
CA MET A 182 9.52 4.91 -21.04
C MET A 182 9.56 3.44 -20.58
N MET A 183 10.75 2.85 -20.64
CA MET A 183 10.97 1.44 -20.31
C MET A 183 11.37 1.29 -18.83
N PRO A 184 11.01 0.19 -18.15
CA PRO A 184 11.48 -0.05 -16.79
C PRO A 184 12.98 -0.40 -16.78
N SER A 185 13.70 -0.10 -15.67
CA SER A 185 13.26 0.54 -14.46
C SER A 185 13.92 1.91 -14.32
N VAL A 186 13.21 2.88 -13.76
CA VAL A 186 13.80 4.20 -13.41
C VAL A 186 14.62 4.10 -12.12
N PHE A 187 14.11 3.38 -11.13
CA PHE A 187 14.82 3.02 -9.90
C PHE A 187 14.98 1.50 -9.88
N GLY A 188 16.21 1.05 -10.17
CA GLY A 188 16.50 -0.37 -10.40
C GLY A 188 16.60 -1.23 -9.15
N ASP A 189 16.49 -0.66 -7.97
CA ASP A 189 16.57 -1.35 -6.67
C ASP A 189 15.21 -1.63 -6.03
N THR A 190 14.12 -1.22 -6.67
CA THR A 190 12.74 -1.40 -6.18
C THR A 190 11.78 -1.78 -7.29
N GLY A 191 10.65 -2.38 -6.90
CA GLY A 191 9.55 -2.71 -7.80
C GLY A 191 9.73 -4.00 -8.60
N PRO A 192 8.87 -4.23 -9.59
CA PRO A 192 8.78 -5.50 -10.29
C PRO A 192 9.92 -5.81 -11.27
N PHE A 193 10.80 -4.84 -11.56
CA PHE A 193 11.90 -4.95 -12.53
C PHE A 193 13.25 -4.57 -11.90
N GLN A 194 13.57 -5.17 -10.75
CA GLN A 194 14.85 -4.93 -10.07
C GLN A 194 16.02 -5.40 -10.93
N GLY A 195 17.12 -4.65 -10.89
CA GLY A 195 18.32 -4.93 -11.69
C GLY A 195 18.22 -4.58 -13.17
N VAL A 196 17.07 -4.11 -13.65
CA VAL A 196 16.89 -3.65 -15.03
C VAL A 196 17.15 -2.13 -15.10
N ILE A 197 17.90 -1.70 -16.10
CA ILE A 197 18.13 -0.29 -16.38
C ILE A 197 17.23 0.09 -17.56
N GLY A 198 16.28 0.96 -17.30
CA GLY A 198 15.35 1.46 -18.30
C GLY A 198 15.69 2.86 -18.80
N GLY A 199 14.78 3.43 -19.55
CA GLY A 199 14.90 4.76 -20.12
C GLY A 199 13.90 4.98 -21.23
N TRP A 200 13.97 6.10 -21.90
CA TRP A 200 13.14 6.37 -23.05
C TRP A 200 13.59 5.58 -24.28
N THR A 201 12.64 5.17 -25.12
CA THR A 201 12.93 4.49 -26.39
C THR A 201 13.47 5.44 -27.47
N VAL A 202 13.52 6.72 -27.21
CA VAL A 202 14.07 7.77 -28.05
C VAL A 202 14.93 8.71 -27.21
N ASP A 203 15.76 9.54 -27.87
CA ASP A 203 16.48 10.61 -27.18
C ASP A 203 15.49 11.60 -26.55
N GLU A 204 15.69 11.90 -25.28
CA GLU A 204 14.82 12.77 -24.49
C GLU A 204 14.70 14.19 -25.05
N HIS A 205 15.68 14.65 -25.79
CA HIS A 205 15.63 15.95 -26.46
C HIS A 205 14.55 16.05 -27.55
N HIS A 206 14.04 14.92 -28.02
CA HIS A 206 12.92 14.87 -28.97
C HIS A 206 11.54 14.87 -28.30
N LEU A 207 11.48 14.82 -26.96
CA LEU A 207 10.23 14.81 -26.24
C LEU A 207 9.75 16.23 -25.94
N THR A 208 8.54 16.55 -26.36
CA THR A 208 7.84 17.73 -25.83
C THR A 208 7.53 17.53 -24.35
N PRO A 209 7.29 18.61 -23.57
CA PRO A 209 6.81 18.47 -22.19
C PRO A 209 5.54 17.62 -22.09
N GLY A 210 4.58 17.76 -23.04
CA GLY A 210 3.36 16.96 -23.08
C GLY A 210 3.64 15.47 -23.34
N MET A 211 4.54 15.14 -24.26
CA MET A 211 4.95 13.76 -24.51
C MET A 211 5.64 13.15 -23.28
N ARG A 212 6.48 13.91 -22.59
CA ARG A 212 7.15 13.48 -21.36
C ARG A 212 6.12 13.17 -20.25
N LEU A 213 5.19 14.08 -20.00
CA LEU A 213 4.13 13.88 -19.01
C LEU A 213 3.27 12.65 -19.30
N LEU A 214 2.87 12.49 -20.57
CA LEU A 214 2.09 11.35 -21.04
C LEU A 214 2.84 10.03 -20.88
N GLY A 215 4.11 9.97 -21.30
CA GLY A 215 4.92 8.77 -21.22
C GLY A 215 5.21 8.35 -19.78
N VAL A 216 5.44 9.29 -18.87
CA VAL A 216 5.58 8.99 -17.43
C VAL A 216 4.26 8.46 -16.86
N SER A 217 3.12 9.07 -17.21
CA SER A 217 1.80 8.60 -16.77
C SER A 217 1.51 7.17 -17.26
N TRP A 218 1.82 6.87 -18.50
CA TRP A 218 1.68 5.53 -19.07
C TRP A 218 2.62 4.51 -18.42
N TYR A 219 3.89 4.90 -18.20
CA TYR A 219 4.85 4.06 -17.48
C TYR A 219 4.32 3.65 -16.11
N LEU A 220 3.85 4.61 -15.32
CA LEU A 220 3.32 4.35 -13.99
C LEU A 220 2.10 3.42 -14.02
N ALA A 221 1.22 3.60 -14.99
CA ALA A 221 0.05 2.74 -15.18
C ALA A 221 0.45 1.30 -15.55
N LEU A 222 1.41 1.14 -16.47
CA LEU A 222 1.90 -0.18 -16.89
C LEU A 222 2.65 -0.89 -15.75
N MET A 223 3.46 -0.17 -14.97
CA MET A 223 4.10 -0.71 -13.77
C MET A 223 3.06 -1.17 -12.75
N THR A 224 1.99 -0.39 -12.55
CA THR A 224 0.87 -0.76 -11.68
C THR A 224 0.15 -2.00 -12.18
N ALA A 225 -0.10 -2.10 -13.50
CA ALA A 225 -0.72 -3.28 -14.09
C ALA A 225 0.12 -4.55 -13.86
N VAL A 226 1.44 -4.47 -14.00
CA VAL A 226 2.36 -5.58 -13.69
C VAL A 226 2.30 -5.93 -12.18
N CYS A 227 2.27 -4.95 -11.29
CA CYS A 227 2.12 -5.20 -9.86
C CYS A 227 0.80 -5.92 -9.55
N LEU A 228 -0.31 -5.50 -10.17
CA LEU A 228 -1.62 -6.14 -10.00
C LEU A 228 -1.64 -7.59 -10.49
N ASP A 229 -0.95 -7.88 -11.60
CA ASP A 229 -0.81 -9.23 -12.13
C ASP A 229 0.01 -10.13 -11.19
N LEU A 230 1.15 -9.63 -10.70
CA LEU A 230 2.02 -10.35 -9.76
C LEU A 230 1.33 -10.77 -8.47
N VAL A 231 0.36 -10.00 -8.01
CA VAL A 231 -0.38 -10.29 -6.77
C VAL A 231 -1.68 -11.05 -6.99
N GLY A 232 -1.95 -11.50 -8.22
CA GLY A 232 -3.19 -12.21 -8.55
C GLY A 232 -4.42 -11.32 -8.46
N GLY A 233 -4.26 -10.03 -8.70
CA GLY A 233 -5.34 -9.06 -8.57
C GLY A 233 -6.48 -9.33 -9.55
N SER A 234 -7.71 -9.31 -9.08
CA SER A 234 -8.94 -9.52 -9.87
C SER A 234 -10.03 -8.52 -9.46
N GLY A 235 -11.14 -8.47 -10.23
CA GLY A 235 -12.23 -7.50 -10.01
C GLY A 235 -11.84 -6.05 -10.37
N PRO A 236 -12.64 -5.05 -9.99
CA PRO A 236 -12.36 -3.63 -10.25
C PRO A 236 -11.11 -3.15 -9.52
N VAL A 237 -10.48 -2.11 -10.07
CA VAL A 237 -9.30 -1.46 -9.49
C VAL A 237 -9.71 -0.09 -8.97
N ILE A 238 -9.52 0.15 -7.70
CA ILE A 238 -9.77 1.43 -7.04
C ILE A 238 -8.44 2.15 -6.85
N VAL A 239 -8.32 3.37 -7.37
CA VAL A 239 -7.12 4.19 -7.25
C VAL A 239 -7.33 5.29 -6.22
N GLU A 240 -6.40 5.40 -5.27
CA GLU A 240 -6.35 6.42 -4.23
C GLU A 240 -5.11 7.29 -4.35
N GLY A 241 -5.16 8.48 -3.78
CA GLY A 241 -4.05 9.41 -3.73
C GLY A 241 -3.86 10.20 -5.03
N PRO A 242 -2.69 10.86 -5.22
CA PRO A 242 -2.49 11.85 -6.29
C PRO A 242 -2.75 11.34 -7.71
N PHE A 243 -2.45 10.06 -8.00
CA PHE A 243 -2.66 9.53 -9.35
C PHE A 243 -4.12 9.23 -9.67
N ALA A 244 -5.01 9.26 -8.69
CA ALA A 244 -6.46 9.20 -8.92
C ALA A 244 -6.99 10.40 -9.71
N GLU A 245 -6.24 11.52 -9.77
CA GLU A 245 -6.56 12.71 -10.56
C GLU A 245 -5.90 12.70 -11.94
N ASN A 246 -5.03 11.73 -12.22
CA ASN A 246 -4.33 11.64 -13.51
C ASN A 246 -5.13 10.78 -14.49
N HIS A 247 -5.89 11.43 -15.36
CA HIS A 247 -6.74 10.77 -16.34
C HIS A 247 -5.97 9.84 -17.30
N ASP A 248 -4.75 10.22 -17.71
CA ASP A 248 -3.91 9.41 -18.61
C ASP A 248 -3.41 8.14 -17.92
N TYR A 249 -3.11 8.23 -16.63
CA TYR A 249 -2.78 7.08 -15.80
C TYR A 249 -3.98 6.12 -15.68
N LEU A 250 -5.16 6.63 -15.29
CA LEU A 250 -6.37 5.81 -15.11
C LEU A 250 -6.79 5.12 -16.42
N SER A 251 -6.78 5.85 -17.53
CA SER A 251 -7.15 5.32 -18.84
C SER A 251 -6.19 4.23 -19.30
N MET A 252 -4.88 4.45 -19.15
CA MET A 252 -3.88 3.45 -19.51
C MET A 252 -3.94 2.23 -18.59
N LEU A 253 -4.16 2.41 -17.29
CA LEU A 253 -4.31 1.30 -16.35
C LEU A 253 -5.52 0.43 -16.70
N SER A 254 -6.66 1.06 -17.04
CA SER A 254 -7.84 0.34 -17.50
C SER A 254 -7.59 -0.42 -18.78
N ALA A 255 -6.92 0.19 -19.76
CA ALA A 255 -6.57 -0.46 -21.02
C ALA A 255 -5.59 -1.63 -20.82
N ALA A 256 -4.59 -1.47 -19.98
CA ALA A 256 -3.57 -2.49 -19.72
C ALA A 256 -4.10 -3.70 -18.94
N THR A 257 -5.01 -3.48 -18.01
CA THR A 257 -5.59 -4.54 -17.18
C THR A 257 -6.85 -5.16 -17.77
N GLY A 258 -7.51 -4.48 -18.71
CA GLY A 258 -8.83 -4.86 -19.22
C GLY A 258 -9.95 -4.77 -18.15
N ARG A 259 -9.72 -4.03 -17.06
CA ARG A 259 -10.57 -3.98 -15.87
C ARG A 259 -11.17 -2.59 -15.67
N PRO A 260 -12.34 -2.48 -15.03
CA PRO A 260 -12.84 -1.19 -14.55
C PRO A 260 -11.83 -0.56 -13.57
N VAL A 261 -11.46 0.69 -13.83
CA VAL A 261 -10.61 1.50 -12.94
C VAL A 261 -11.44 2.66 -12.44
N GLU A 262 -11.51 2.78 -11.12
CA GLU A 262 -12.33 3.77 -10.43
C GLU A 262 -11.45 4.63 -9.54
N LYS A 263 -11.78 5.91 -9.45
CA LYS A 263 -11.21 6.80 -8.44
C LYS A 263 -11.91 6.56 -7.10
N SER A 264 -11.14 6.41 -6.03
CA SER A 264 -11.69 6.38 -4.68
C SER A 264 -12.42 7.70 -4.36
N PRO A 265 -13.61 7.64 -3.72
CA PRO A 265 -14.31 8.85 -3.30
C PRO A 265 -13.62 9.57 -2.13
N GLY A 266 -12.65 8.95 -1.47
CA GLY A 266 -11.91 9.50 -0.33
C GLY A 266 -10.45 9.83 -0.66
N SER A 267 -9.80 10.59 0.21
CA SER A 267 -8.40 11.02 0.05
C SER A 267 -7.37 10.00 0.59
N GLY A 268 -7.73 8.73 0.73
CA GLY A 268 -6.86 7.71 1.28
C GLY A 268 -6.78 7.74 2.82
N THR A 269 -5.68 7.26 3.38
CA THR A 269 -5.49 7.04 4.84
C THR A 269 -5.66 8.27 5.72
N SER A 270 -5.68 9.46 5.16
CA SER A 270 -5.76 10.75 5.88
C SER A 270 -7.16 11.38 5.83
N ALA A 271 -8.16 10.65 5.39
CA ALA A 271 -9.54 11.12 5.31
C ALA A 271 -10.31 10.90 6.60
#